data_a49914e8a9443036e7ffc73e048b4802
#
_entry.id   a49914e8a9443036e7ffc73e048b4802
#
_cell.length_a   1.000
_cell.length_b   1.000
_cell.length_c   1.000
_cell.angle_alpha   90.00
_cell.angle_beta   90.00
_cell.angle_gamma   90.00
#
_symmetry.space_group_name_H-M   'P 1'
#
loop_
_entity.id
_entity.type
_entity.pdbx_description
1 polymer ?
#
loop_
_entity_poly.entity_id
_entity_poly.type
_entity_poly.pdbx_seq_one_letter_code
_entity_poly.pdbx_strand_id
1 'polypeptide(L)'
;ITMLNQFFDYSKGKEFNEHINQAVEYITDSNFIVCLGIGQSGSMARYAARFFSNVGYYSQYIDDPFYPAPTDQFEKCLLIAFSNSGETKEVIDQLRLYRGVQSKIISITNDSNSTIAKMSDLTIPYFIKKVILPNTKNISSQVPVVYIIERICRKLQTQKN
;
A
#
# COMPACT_ATOMS: atom_id res chain seq x y z
N ILE A 1 8.06 -3.87 -20.93
CA ILE A 1 9.13 -4.67 -20.30
C ILE A 1 10.26 -3.76 -19.80
N THR A 2 10.64 -2.73 -20.59
CA THR A 2 11.69 -1.80 -20.15
C THR A 2 11.33 -1.13 -18.80
N MET A 3 10.08 -0.71 -18.64
CA MET A 3 9.63 -0.07 -17.40
C MET A 3 9.69 -1.04 -16.21
N LEU A 4 9.42 -2.32 -16.43
CA LEU A 4 9.52 -3.33 -15.39
C LEU A 4 10.98 -3.62 -15.05
N ASN A 5 11.87 -3.62 -16.04
CA ASN A 5 13.30 -3.78 -15.78
C ASN A 5 13.83 -2.62 -14.95
N GLN A 6 13.40 -1.39 -15.24
CA GLN A 6 13.77 -0.22 -14.44
C GLN A 6 13.28 -0.36 -12.99
N PHE A 7 12.06 -0.82 -12.81
CA PHE A 7 11.53 -1.06 -11.48
C PHE A 7 12.36 -2.12 -10.74
N PHE A 8 12.67 -3.24 -11.39
CA PHE A 8 13.43 -4.31 -10.75
C PHE A 8 14.86 -3.88 -10.42
N ASP A 9 15.47 -3.05 -11.25
CA ASP A 9 16.78 -2.48 -10.93
C ASP A 9 16.69 -1.57 -9.70
N TYR A 10 15.68 -0.69 -9.65
CA TYR A 10 15.42 0.14 -8.49
C TYR A 10 15.19 -0.70 -7.22
N SER A 11 14.49 -1.82 -7.35
CA SER A 11 14.16 -2.67 -6.21
C SER A 11 15.37 -3.40 -5.61
N LYS A 12 16.51 -3.41 -6.29
CA LYS A 12 17.76 -3.97 -5.76
C LYS A 12 18.53 -2.95 -4.93
N GLY A 13 18.15 -1.67 -4.99
CA GLY A 13 18.89 -0.60 -4.37
C GLY A 13 18.62 -0.45 -2.88
N LYS A 14 19.46 0.36 -2.25
CA LYS A 14 19.42 0.58 -0.82
C LYS A 14 18.13 1.28 -0.38
N GLU A 15 17.69 2.28 -1.13
CA GLU A 15 16.49 3.05 -0.80
C GLU A 15 15.25 2.17 -0.73
N PHE A 16 15.06 1.33 -1.75
CA PHE A 16 13.90 0.42 -1.79
C PHE A 16 13.95 -0.55 -0.60
N ASN A 17 15.12 -1.12 -0.34
CA ASN A 17 15.26 -2.07 0.77
C ASN A 17 15.03 -1.42 2.13
N GLU A 18 15.40 -0.16 2.31
CA GLU A 18 15.08 0.58 3.53
C GLU A 18 13.57 0.80 3.68
N HIS A 19 12.86 1.10 2.60
CA HIS A 19 11.40 1.21 2.63
C HIS A 19 10.74 -0.12 3.04
N ILE A 20 11.21 -1.23 2.47
CA ILE A 20 10.68 -2.55 2.82
C ILE A 20 10.93 -2.85 4.30
N ASN A 21 12.13 -2.57 4.80
CA ASN A 21 12.47 -2.80 6.21
C ASN A 21 11.58 -1.96 7.14
N GLN A 22 11.33 -0.71 6.77
CA GLN A 22 10.48 0.17 7.58
C GLN A 22 9.03 -0.28 7.56
N ALA A 23 8.53 -0.75 6.41
CA ALA A 23 7.19 -1.32 6.32
C ALA A 23 7.05 -2.54 7.23
N VAL A 24 8.05 -3.40 7.26
CA VAL A 24 8.07 -4.57 8.13
C VAL A 24 8.00 -4.15 9.60
N GLU A 25 8.73 -3.11 10.00
CA GLU A 25 8.67 -2.59 11.37
C GLU A 25 7.27 -2.09 11.72
N TYR A 26 6.63 -1.33 10.85
CA TYR A 26 5.28 -0.85 11.08
C TYR A 26 4.27 -2.00 11.21
N ILE A 27 4.43 -3.03 10.39
CA ILE A 27 3.54 -4.19 10.42
C ILE A 27 3.71 -4.97 11.73
N THR A 28 4.93 -5.23 12.15
CA THR A 28 5.20 -5.99 13.36
C THR A 28 4.74 -5.25 14.62
N ASP A 29 4.72 -3.92 14.58
CA ASP A 29 4.25 -3.10 15.71
C ASP A 29 2.74 -2.89 15.71
N SER A 30 2.03 -3.32 14.67
CA SER A 30 0.59 -3.11 14.57
C SER A 30 -0.19 -4.30 15.13
N ASN A 31 -1.44 -4.04 15.55
CA ASN A 31 -2.35 -5.08 16.00
C ASN A 31 -3.12 -5.69 14.83
N PHE A 32 -3.42 -4.89 13.80
CA PHE A 32 -4.04 -5.40 12.59
C PHE A 32 -3.81 -4.41 11.44
N ILE A 33 -4.03 -4.91 10.22
CA ILE A 33 -3.78 -4.16 8.99
C ILE A 33 -5.08 -3.94 8.25
N VAL A 34 -5.29 -2.71 7.76
CA VAL A 34 -6.38 -2.39 6.85
C VAL A 34 -5.78 -1.94 5.52
N CYS A 35 -6.09 -2.68 4.47
CA CYS A 35 -5.64 -2.36 3.11
C CYS A 35 -6.75 -1.60 2.39
N LEU A 36 -6.45 -0.41 1.90
CA LEU A 36 -7.41 0.48 1.24
C LEU A 36 -7.08 0.65 -0.23
N GLY A 37 -8.06 0.52 -1.09
CA GLY A 37 -7.88 0.79 -2.51
C GLY A 37 -9.21 0.74 -3.23
N ILE A 38 -9.32 1.49 -4.34
CA ILE A 38 -10.55 1.60 -5.11
C ILE A 38 -10.27 1.11 -6.54
N GLY A 39 -11.22 0.43 -7.14
CA GLY A 39 -11.10 -0.06 -8.50
C GLY A 39 -9.97 -1.10 -8.61
N GLN A 40 -9.08 -0.90 -9.56
CA GLN A 40 -7.95 -1.80 -9.77
C GLN A 40 -7.04 -1.87 -8.56
N SER A 41 -6.83 -0.74 -7.88
CA SER A 41 -6.08 -0.70 -6.62
C SER A 41 -6.82 -1.43 -5.49
N GLY A 42 -8.15 -1.50 -5.56
CA GLY A 42 -8.94 -2.30 -4.64
C GLY A 42 -8.63 -3.79 -4.78
N SER A 43 -8.38 -4.26 -6.01
CA SER A 43 -7.93 -5.64 -6.25
C SER A 43 -6.58 -5.91 -5.59
N MET A 44 -5.68 -4.92 -5.62
CA MET A 44 -4.37 -5.03 -4.97
C MET A 44 -4.51 -5.01 -3.44
N ALA A 45 -5.40 -4.18 -2.91
CA ALA A 45 -5.68 -4.15 -1.47
C ALA A 45 -6.20 -5.51 -0.99
N ARG A 46 -7.11 -6.12 -1.75
CA ARG A 46 -7.63 -7.45 -1.44
C ARG A 46 -6.55 -8.51 -1.47
N TYR A 47 -5.70 -8.49 -2.50
CA TYR A 47 -4.58 -9.41 -2.62
C TYR A 47 -3.63 -9.28 -1.42
N ALA A 48 -3.29 -8.04 -1.06
CA ALA A 48 -2.39 -7.75 0.05
C ALA A 48 -2.96 -8.26 1.38
N ALA A 49 -4.23 -7.99 1.65
CA ALA A 49 -4.87 -8.42 2.89
C ALA A 49 -4.83 -9.95 3.03
N ARG A 50 -5.09 -10.67 1.93
CA ARG A 50 -5.01 -12.12 1.96
C ARG A 50 -3.59 -12.59 2.19
N PHE A 51 -2.62 -11.98 1.54
CA PHE A 51 -1.22 -12.40 1.66
C PHE A 51 -0.69 -12.14 3.09
N PHE A 52 -0.98 -10.98 3.66
CA PHE A 52 -0.62 -10.68 5.06
C PHE A 52 -1.25 -11.68 6.03
N SER A 53 -2.52 -12.03 5.81
CA SER A 53 -3.20 -13.03 6.63
C SER A 53 -2.54 -14.39 6.52
N ASN A 54 -2.10 -14.76 5.32
CA ASN A 54 -1.41 -16.03 5.09
C ASN A 54 -0.09 -16.12 5.89
N VAL A 55 0.60 -15.01 6.09
CA VAL A 55 1.85 -14.98 6.87
C VAL A 55 1.60 -14.63 8.35
N GLY A 56 0.35 -14.65 8.79
CA GLY A 56 0.01 -14.59 10.21
C GLY A 56 -0.28 -13.20 10.76
N TYR A 57 -0.55 -12.21 9.91
CA TYR A 57 -0.88 -10.85 10.34
C TYR A 57 -2.34 -10.57 10.01
N TYR A 58 -3.16 -10.38 11.03
CA TYR A 58 -4.60 -10.12 10.82
C TYR A 58 -4.76 -8.89 9.94
N SER A 59 -5.47 -9.05 8.83
CA SER A 59 -5.65 -7.98 7.87
C SER A 59 -6.99 -8.09 7.16
N GLN A 60 -7.53 -6.94 6.80
CA GLN A 60 -8.76 -6.80 6.03
C GLN A 60 -8.52 -5.80 4.91
N TYR A 61 -9.39 -5.80 3.91
CA TYR A 61 -9.34 -4.80 2.84
C TYR A 61 -10.64 -4.02 2.80
N ILE A 62 -10.55 -2.78 2.32
CA ILE A 62 -11.70 -1.91 2.11
C ILE A 62 -11.56 -1.35 0.70
N ASP A 63 -12.53 -1.64 -0.16
CA ASP A 63 -12.62 -1.11 -1.53
C ASP A 63 -13.93 -0.33 -1.75
N ASP A 64 -14.69 -0.14 -0.69
CA ASP A 64 -15.93 0.62 -0.68
C ASP A 64 -15.66 2.03 -0.13
N PRO A 65 -15.85 3.10 -0.94
CA PRO A 65 -15.58 4.46 -0.48
C PRO A 65 -16.51 4.94 0.63
N PHE A 66 -17.60 4.24 0.86
CA PHE A 66 -18.57 4.58 1.91
C PHE A 66 -18.43 3.73 3.16
N TYR A 67 -17.41 2.89 3.23
CA TYR A 67 -17.23 2.02 4.40
C TYR A 67 -16.94 2.88 5.63
N PRO A 68 -17.62 2.63 6.76
CA PRO A 68 -17.42 3.45 7.96
C PRO A 68 -16.00 3.32 8.50
N ALA A 69 -15.43 4.47 8.89
CA ALA A 69 -14.13 4.45 9.55
C ALA A 69 -14.26 3.91 10.97
N PRO A 70 -13.21 3.30 11.51
CA PRO A 70 -13.23 2.85 12.88
C PRO A 70 -13.25 4.03 13.86
N THR A 71 -13.75 3.77 15.04
CA THR A 71 -13.68 4.70 16.15
C THR A 71 -12.41 4.43 16.96
N ASP A 72 -12.28 5.05 18.13
CA ASP A 72 -11.10 4.99 18.99
C ASP A 72 -10.68 3.56 19.43
N GLN A 73 -11.46 2.55 19.07
CA GLN A 73 -11.19 1.15 19.43
C GLN A 73 -10.06 0.50 18.63
N PHE A 74 -9.58 1.17 17.59
CA PHE A 74 -8.59 0.59 16.66
C PHE A 74 -7.19 1.13 16.91
N GLU A 75 -6.73 1.06 18.15
CA GLU A 75 -5.36 1.42 18.50
C GLU A 75 -4.36 0.51 17.78
N LYS A 76 -3.28 1.11 17.28
CA LYS A 76 -2.22 0.41 16.55
C LYS A 76 -2.70 -0.28 15.27
N CYS A 77 -3.73 0.27 14.63
CA CYS A 77 -4.12 -0.13 13.29
C CYS A 77 -3.10 0.41 12.30
N LEU A 78 -2.67 -0.42 11.37
CA LEU A 78 -1.83 0.02 10.26
C LEU A 78 -2.69 0.09 9.01
N LEU A 79 -2.68 1.26 8.35
CA LEU A 79 -3.35 1.42 7.07
C LEU A 79 -2.32 1.30 5.96
N ILE A 80 -2.65 0.53 4.94
CA ILE A 80 -1.84 0.45 3.73
C ILE A 80 -2.72 0.90 2.57
N ALA A 81 -2.42 2.07 2.01
CA ALA A 81 -3.21 2.66 0.94
C ALA A 81 -2.57 2.35 -0.41
N PHE A 82 -3.40 1.86 -1.32
CA PHE A 82 -3.00 1.52 -2.70
C PHE A 82 -3.63 2.52 -3.64
N SER A 83 -2.83 3.27 -4.38
CA SER A 83 -3.31 4.21 -5.38
C SER A 83 -2.20 4.47 -6.39
N ASN A 84 -2.44 4.15 -7.66
CA ASN A 84 -1.44 4.38 -8.70
C ASN A 84 -1.09 5.86 -8.80
N SER A 85 -2.09 6.73 -8.91
CA SER A 85 -1.87 8.18 -9.01
C SER A 85 -1.48 8.82 -7.68
N GLY A 86 -1.90 8.23 -6.57
CA GLY A 86 -1.80 8.87 -5.25
C GLY A 86 -2.76 10.04 -5.09
N GLU A 87 -3.72 10.22 -6.03
CA GLU A 87 -4.69 11.31 -6.02
C GLU A 87 -6.14 10.82 -5.99
N THR A 88 -6.37 9.54 -5.71
CA THR A 88 -7.71 8.97 -5.66
C THR A 88 -8.50 9.59 -4.51
N LYS A 89 -9.52 10.41 -4.87
CA LYS A 89 -10.28 11.19 -3.90
C LYS A 89 -10.90 10.32 -2.81
N GLU A 90 -11.46 9.18 -3.19
CA GLU A 90 -12.15 8.28 -2.27
C GLU A 90 -11.19 7.70 -1.24
N VAL A 91 -9.95 7.41 -1.62
CA VAL A 91 -8.91 6.94 -0.70
C VAL A 91 -8.45 8.08 0.21
N ILE A 92 -8.27 9.28 -0.36
CA ILE A 92 -7.89 10.46 0.44
C ILE A 92 -8.94 10.73 1.52
N ASP A 93 -10.22 10.70 1.15
CA ASP A 93 -11.30 10.92 2.10
C ASP A 93 -11.31 9.86 3.21
N GLN A 94 -11.10 8.60 2.86
CA GLN A 94 -10.99 7.51 3.84
C GLN A 94 -9.80 7.73 4.78
N LEU A 95 -8.64 8.07 4.24
CA LEU A 95 -7.44 8.29 5.08
C LEU A 95 -7.65 9.41 6.09
N ARG A 96 -8.37 10.47 5.71
CA ARG A 96 -8.67 11.57 6.63
C ARG A 96 -9.49 11.11 7.85
N LEU A 97 -10.38 10.15 7.65
CA LEU A 97 -11.19 9.62 8.74
C LEU A 97 -10.35 8.83 9.75
N TYR A 98 -9.30 8.18 9.28
CA TYR A 98 -8.40 7.40 10.16
C TYR A 98 -7.38 8.26 10.90
N ARG A 99 -7.15 9.50 10.45
CA ARG A 99 -6.11 10.35 11.04
C ARG A 99 -6.31 10.67 12.52
N GLY A 100 -7.55 10.66 12.99
CA GLY A 100 -7.86 10.92 14.40
C GLY A 100 -7.71 9.70 15.29
N VAL A 101 -7.30 8.54 14.76
CA VAL A 101 -7.30 7.26 15.45
C VAL A 101 -5.88 6.69 15.45
N GLN A 102 -4.96 7.24 16.18
CA GLN A 102 -3.57 6.76 16.40
C GLN A 102 -3.12 5.60 15.49
N SER A 103 -3.26 5.74 14.18
CA SER A 103 -2.87 4.73 13.21
C SER A 103 -1.73 5.24 12.33
N LYS A 104 -0.85 4.33 11.93
CA LYS A 104 0.19 4.64 10.95
C LYS A 104 -0.34 4.38 9.55
N ILE A 105 0.18 5.10 8.56
CA ILE A 105 -0.22 4.98 7.17
C ILE A 105 0.99 4.68 6.32
N ILE A 106 0.93 3.58 5.57
CA ILE A 106 1.87 3.28 4.48
C ILE A 106 1.12 3.49 3.18
N SER A 107 1.72 4.19 2.22
CA SER A 107 1.15 4.26 0.87
C SER A 107 2.05 3.52 -0.11
N ILE A 108 1.42 2.81 -1.03
CA ILE A 108 2.09 2.17 -2.17
C ILE A 108 1.51 2.86 -3.41
N THR A 109 2.32 3.68 -4.03
CA THR A 109 1.87 4.58 -5.09
C THR A 109 2.98 4.77 -6.12
N ASN A 110 2.60 5.23 -7.31
CA ASN A 110 3.57 5.47 -8.37
C ASN A 110 4.42 6.73 -8.15
N ASP A 111 3.90 7.69 -7.38
CA ASP A 111 4.51 9.02 -7.24
C ASP A 111 4.68 9.40 -5.76
N SER A 112 5.92 9.64 -5.36
CA SER A 112 6.26 10.04 -3.99
C SER A 112 5.82 11.48 -3.64
N ASN A 113 5.39 12.28 -4.62
CA ASN A 113 4.96 13.65 -4.42
C ASN A 113 3.44 13.80 -4.40
N SER A 114 2.70 12.70 -4.46
CA SER A 114 1.24 12.73 -4.49
C SER A 114 0.65 13.13 -3.13
N THR A 115 -0.64 13.49 -3.15
CA THR A 115 -1.38 13.84 -1.93
C THR A 115 -1.39 12.69 -0.93
N ILE A 116 -1.65 11.47 -1.39
CA ILE A 116 -1.67 10.29 -0.51
C ILE A 116 -0.28 10.04 0.08
N ALA A 117 0.79 10.21 -0.72
CA ALA A 117 2.15 10.07 -0.23
C ALA A 117 2.44 11.07 0.91
N LYS A 118 2.01 12.31 0.75
CA LYS A 118 2.22 13.35 1.76
C LYS A 118 1.41 13.13 3.04
N MET A 119 0.34 12.35 2.96
CA MET A 119 -0.47 12.00 4.12
C MET A 119 0.08 10.79 4.87
N SER A 120 1.08 10.11 4.32
CA SER A 120 1.56 8.83 4.81
C SER A 120 2.80 8.96 5.68
N ASP A 121 2.94 8.07 6.64
CA ASP A 121 4.15 7.98 7.48
C ASP A 121 5.29 7.33 6.69
N LEU A 122 4.95 6.46 5.75
CA LEU A 122 5.90 5.82 4.85
C LEU A 122 5.27 5.71 3.47
N THR A 123 6.02 6.07 2.44
CA THR A 123 5.61 5.87 1.05
C THR A 123 6.59 4.93 0.37
N ILE A 124 6.07 3.92 -0.30
CA ILE A 124 6.87 3.03 -1.15
C ILE A 124 6.47 3.32 -2.60
N PRO A 125 7.24 4.17 -3.30
CA PRO A 125 6.94 4.50 -4.69
C PRO A 125 7.52 3.47 -5.64
N TYR A 126 6.93 3.32 -6.82
CA TYR A 126 7.46 2.37 -7.80
C TYR A 126 7.81 3.01 -9.15
N PHE A 127 7.50 4.27 -9.38
CA PHE A 127 8.02 5.09 -10.49
C PHE A 127 7.91 4.46 -11.88
N ILE A 128 6.79 3.82 -12.22
CA ILE A 128 6.60 3.30 -13.58
C ILE A 128 5.85 4.30 -14.45
N LYS A 129 6.04 4.19 -15.77
CA LYS A 129 5.32 5.02 -16.70
C LYS A 129 3.83 4.67 -16.69
N LYS A 130 2.97 5.68 -16.53
CA LYS A 130 1.52 5.51 -16.60
C LYS A 130 1.08 5.19 -18.02
N VAL A 131 0.09 4.31 -18.14
CA VAL A 131 -0.54 3.98 -19.42
C VAL A 131 -2.04 4.25 -19.26
N ILE A 132 -2.49 5.36 -19.84
CA ILE A 132 -3.89 5.78 -19.77
C ILE A 132 -4.51 5.66 -21.16
N LEU A 133 -5.60 4.93 -21.27
CA LEU A 133 -6.31 4.74 -22.54
C LEU A 133 -7.11 6.00 -22.91
N PRO A 134 -7.52 6.14 -24.20
CA PRO A 134 -8.36 7.28 -24.60
C PRO A 134 -9.68 7.39 -23.83
N ASN A 135 -10.21 6.26 -23.33
CA ASN A 135 -11.42 6.25 -22.52
C ASN A 135 -11.13 6.58 -21.04
N THR A 136 -9.96 7.13 -20.73
CA THR A 136 -9.49 7.54 -19.41
C THR A 136 -9.20 6.39 -18.44
N LYS A 137 -9.26 5.14 -18.89
CA LYS A 137 -8.95 3.99 -18.04
C LYS A 137 -7.45 3.83 -17.90
N ASN A 138 -6.99 3.66 -16.66
CA ASN A 138 -5.58 3.46 -16.34
C ASN A 138 -5.27 1.95 -16.41
N ILE A 139 -4.38 1.59 -17.34
CA ILE A 139 -3.91 0.20 -17.48
C ILE A 139 -2.42 0.07 -17.15
N SER A 140 -1.89 0.95 -16.32
CA SER A 140 -0.51 0.86 -15.85
C SER A 140 -0.30 -0.47 -15.13
N SER A 141 0.89 -1.05 -15.29
CA SER A 141 1.19 -2.36 -14.72
C SER A 141 1.07 -2.35 -13.19
N GLN A 142 0.45 -3.40 -12.63
CA GLN A 142 0.38 -3.63 -11.19
C GLN A 142 1.48 -4.59 -10.71
N VAL A 143 2.35 -5.04 -11.61
CA VAL A 143 3.44 -5.96 -11.22
C VAL A 143 4.31 -5.38 -10.11
N PRO A 144 4.70 -4.10 -10.14
CA PRO A 144 5.46 -3.53 -9.03
C PRO A 144 4.73 -3.62 -7.68
N VAL A 145 3.41 -3.42 -7.68
CA VAL A 145 2.61 -3.48 -6.45
C VAL A 145 2.61 -4.89 -5.89
N VAL A 146 2.38 -5.89 -6.74
CA VAL A 146 2.43 -7.29 -6.34
C VAL A 146 3.82 -7.65 -5.78
N TYR A 147 4.87 -7.21 -6.46
CA TYR A 147 6.24 -7.45 -6.02
C TYR A 147 6.50 -6.85 -4.63
N ILE A 148 6.06 -5.62 -4.41
CA ILE A 148 6.23 -4.96 -3.11
C ILE A 148 5.51 -5.74 -2.00
N ILE A 149 4.26 -6.14 -2.25
CA ILE A 149 3.49 -6.93 -1.28
C ILE A 149 4.22 -8.22 -0.92
N GLU A 150 4.67 -8.95 -1.92
CA GLU A 150 5.34 -10.23 -1.70
C GLU A 150 6.69 -10.06 -1.03
N ARG A 151 7.43 -9.01 -1.39
CA ARG A 151 8.73 -8.70 -0.77
C ARG A 151 8.57 -8.44 0.75
N ILE A 152 7.55 -7.65 1.11
CA ILE A 152 7.24 -7.38 2.51
C ILE A 152 6.90 -8.69 3.24
N CYS A 153 6.02 -9.48 2.64
CA CYS A 153 5.54 -10.72 3.28
C CYS A 153 6.65 -11.76 3.45
N ARG A 154 7.55 -11.87 2.49
CA ARG A 154 8.70 -12.79 2.63
C ARG A 154 9.60 -12.37 3.77
N LYS A 155 9.83 -11.07 3.92
CA LYS A 155 10.64 -10.57 5.03
C LYS A 155 9.96 -10.80 6.38
N LEU A 156 8.64 -10.61 6.45
CA LEU A 156 7.87 -10.93 7.65
C LEU A 156 7.97 -12.41 8.00
N GLN A 157 7.90 -13.29 7.01
CA GLN A 157 8.03 -14.72 7.22
C GLN A 157 9.42 -15.09 7.76
N THR A 158 10.46 -14.48 7.23
CA THR A 158 11.84 -14.72 7.66
C THR A 158 12.03 -14.36 9.13
N GLN A 159 11.42 -13.27 9.60
CA GLN A 159 11.54 -12.85 10.99
C GLN A 159 10.87 -13.81 11.98
N LYS A 160 9.87 -14.56 11.56
CA LYS A 160 9.15 -15.49 12.43
C LYS A 160 9.87 -16.82 12.62
N ASN A 161 10.87 -17.09 11.79
CA ASN A 161 11.65 -18.32 11.85
C ASN A 161 12.95 -18.09 12.70
#